data_490f089e51f0afb170c25f700c6154c2
#
_entry.id   490f089e51f0afb170c25f700c6154c2
#
_cell.length_a   1.000
_cell.length_b   1.000
_cell.length_c   1.000
_cell.angle_alpha   90.00
_cell.angle_beta   90.00
_cell.angle_gamma   90.00
#
_symmetry.space_group_name_H-M   'P 1'
#
loop_
_entity.id
_entity.type
_entity.pdbx_description
1 polymer ?
#
loop_
_entity_poly.entity_id
_entity_poly.type
_entity_poly.pdbx_seq_one_letter_code
_entity_poly.pdbx_strand_id
1 'polypeptide(L)'
;MDPGAHTFFIKCRDIAGAESGIVQYPDSMRPSEAQVWVVKPVVGDILIVDDYPLDNSNNALSWYSGMMDTLTGLDGYSFWEIGDELPYSSTDVTANLNYFKTVVWYAAYNNTASANDTYNRAEASLVNFIMGGGDLFINPIDFEDTTFTWFPMDSLITLNPSGRLFPNKIIESPLDTMLNLSVSHLIAVKVKGFWPSQADFETLTEVYRMASPESNDAWNGNPTVCSMGQYRVSPNELSGKVVIMTLPLHDGYRPKLQGNGSAIKLFQYLFENEF
;
A
#
# COMPACT_ATOMS: atom_id res chain seq x y z
N MET A 1 -1.61 25.03 7.03
CA MET A 1 -0.51 25.84 6.43
C MET A 1 -0.81 26.01 4.96
N ASP A 2 -0.44 27.16 4.38
CA ASP A 2 -0.62 27.33 2.94
C ASP A 2 0.31 26.38 2.19
N PRO A 3 -0.09 25.88 1.01
CA PRO A 3 0.79 25.05 0.19
C PRO A 3 2.05 25.78 -0.24
N GLY A 4 3.16 25.07 -0.32
CA GLY A 4 4.42 25.61 -0.81
C GLY A 4 5.62 25.37 0.12
N ALA A 5 6.75 25.96 -0.22
CA ALA A 5 7.95 25.87 0.58
C ALA A 5 7.86 26.78 1.81
N HIS A 6 8.21 26.26 2.97
CA HIS A 6 8.15 26.97 4.23
C HIS A 6 9.51 26.99 4.92
N THR A 7 9.73 28.02 5.68
CA THR A 7 10.91 28.17 6.55
C THR A 7 10.44 28.26 7.98
N PHE A 8 11.04 27.48 8.85
CA PHE A 8 10.76 27.47 10.28
C PHE A 8 11.89 28.10 11.05
N PHE A 9 11.52 28.78 12.10
CA PHE A 9 12.46 29.34 13.06
C PHE A 9 12.12 28.76 14.44
N ILE A 10 13.09 28.11 15.05
CA ILE A 10 12.93 27.49 16.37
C ILE A 10 13.80 28.24 17.36
N LYS A 11 13.21 28.64 18.47
CA LYS A 11 13.88 29.23 19.62
C LYS A 11 13.39 28.56 20.89
N CYS A 12 14.29 28.08 21.71
CA CYS A 12 13.97 27.48 22.99
C CYS A 12 14.21 28.45 24.12
N ARG A 13 13.39 28.39 25.17
CA ARG A 13 13.56 29.10 26.43
C ARG A 13 13.50 28.12 27.57
N ASP A 14 14.48 28.16 28.47
CA ASP A 14 14.46 27.31 29.67
C ASP A 14 13.55 27.90 30.77
N ILE A 15 13.37 27.14 31.83
CA ILE A 15 12.54 27.55 32.98
C ILE A 15 13.14 28.74 33.76
N ALA A 16 14.43 29.00 33.62
CA ALA A 16 15.13 30.12 34.22
C ALA A 16 15.05 31.38 33.34
N GLY A 17 14.49 31.26 32.13
CA GLY A 17 14.31 32.37 31.20
C GLY A 17 15.46 32.57 30.23
N ALA A 18 16.50 31.72 30.27
CA ALA A 18 17.55 31.78 29.25
C ALA A 18 17.05 31.29 27.90
N GLU A 19 17.43 31.98 26.82
CA GLU A 19 16.96 31.68 25.48
C GLU A 19 18.10 31.18 24.60
N SER A 20 17.80 30.19 23.75
CA SER A 20 18.71 29.73 22.72
C SER A 20 18.88 30.75 21.59
N GLY A 21 19.91 30.59 20.79
CA GLY A 21 19.92 31.17 19.45
C GLY A 21 18.72 30.68 18.61
N ILE A 22 18.37 31.44 17.58
CA ILE A 22 17.36 31.01 16.60
C ILE A 22 17.99 29.98 15.67
N VAL A 23 17.36 28.82 15.52
CA VAL A 23 17.70 27.82 14.51
C VAL A 23 16.70 27.96 13.38
N GLN A 24 17.20 28.09 12.18
CA GLN A 24 16.38 28.14 10.96
C GLN A 24 16.39 26.77 10.28
N TYR A 25 15.22 26.34 9.81
CA TYR A 25 15.07 25.15 8.99
C TYR A 25 14.24 25.49 7.73
N PRO A 26 14.65 25.17 6.51
CA PRO A 26 15.97 24.59 6.15
C PRO A 26 17.13 25.49 6.55
N ASP A 27 18.28 24.90 6.84
CA ASP A 27 19.48 25.64 7.26
C ASP A 27 20.01 26.48 6.08
N SER A 28 19.94 27.81 6.20
CA SER A 28 20.38 28.70 5.17
C SER A 28 21.90 28.68 4.97
N MET A 29 22.65 28.15 5.94
CA MET A 29 24.12 28.02 5.87
C MET A 29 24.57 26.80 5.09
N ARG A 30 23.64 25.87 4.78
CA ARG A 30 23.92 24.64 4.04
C ARG A 30 22.93 24.45 2.90
N PRO A 31 22.90 25.37 1.92
CA PRO A 31 21.91 25.33 0.85
C PRO A 31 22.00 24.08 -0.06
N SER A 32 23.16 23.41 -0.09
CA SER A 32 23.35 22.16 -0.83
C SER A 32 22.78 20.93 -0.11
N GLU A 33 22.53 21.03 1.18
CA GLU A 33 21.89 20.02 2.02
C GLU A 33 20.45 20.44 2.38
N ALA A 34 19.95 21.50 1.75
CA ALA A 34 18.65 22.06 2.06
C ALA A 34 17.56 21.04 1.80
N GLN A 35 17.13 20.42 2.86
CA GLN A 35 15.88 19.68 2.87
C GLN A 35 14.76 20.70 2.66
N VAL A 36 14.19 20.71 1.48
CA VAL A 36 13.06 21.57 1.19
C VAL A 36 11.84 20.96 1.87
N TRP A 37 11.29 21.67 2.83
CA TRP A 37 10.00 21.27 3.39
C TRP A 37 8.89 21.89 2.57
N VAL A 38 8.10 21.04 1.93
CA VAL A 38 6.98 21.46 1.07
C VAL A 38 5.69 20.98 1.71
N VAL A 39 4.79 21.91 1.98
CA VAL A 39 3.41 21.57 2.35
C VAL A 39 2.64 21.32 1.07
N LYS A 40 2.19 20.08 0.90
CA LYS A 40 1.25 19.72 -0.18
C LYS A 40 -0.17 19.92 0.32
N PRO A 41 -1.08 20.46 -0.52
CA PRO A 41 -2.49 20.50 -0.16
C PRO A 41 -3.03 19.08 -0.06
N VAL A 42 -3.93 18.84 0.88
CA VAL A 42 -4.74 17.63 0.88
C VAL A 42 -5.78 17.77 -0.21
N VAL A 43 -5.85 16.80 -1.10
CA VAL A 43 -6.78 16.75 -2.23
C VAL A 43 -7.51 15.41 -2.18
N GLY A 44 -8.83 15.45 -2.21
CA GLY A 44 -9.67 14.25 -2.12
C GLY A 44 -9.59 13.51 -0.78
N ASP A 45 -10.27 12.39 -0.71
CA ASP A 45 -10.38 11.53 0.48
C ASP A 45 -9.45 10.30 0.41
N ILE A 46 -8.68 10.15 -0.67
CA ILE A 46 -7.82 9.00 -0.94
C ILE A 46 -6.36 9.44 -0.92
N LEU A 47 -5.53 8.70 -0.20
CA LEU A 47 -4.08 8.84 -0.22
C LEU A 47 -3.45 7.67 -0.96
N ILE A 48 -2.68 7.96 -1.99
CA ILE A 48 -1.78 6.98 -2.62
C ILE A 48 -0.41 7.11 -2.00
N VAL A 49 0.11 6.02 -1.45
CA VAL A 49 1.44 5.96 -0.85
C VAL A 49 2.36 5.15 -1.75
N ASP A 50 3.36 5.82 -2.29
CA ASP A 50 4.42 5.23 -3.09
C ASP A 50 5.60 4.84 -2.20
N ASP A 51 5.69 3.53 -1.92
CA ASP A 51 6.75 2.91 -1.13
C ASP A 51 7.77 2.21 -2.05
N TYR A 52 8.03 2.81 -3.19
CA TYR A 52 9.04 2.36 -4.13
C TYR A 52 10.35 3.10 -3.92
N PRO A 53 11.50 2.44 -4.07
CA PRO A 53 12.78 3.14 -4.15
C PRO A 53 12.75 4.18 -5.27
N LEU A 54 13.31 5.36 -5.01
CA LEU A 54 13.28 6.51 -5.93
C LEU A 54 13.72 6.19 -7.36
N ASP A 55 14.64 5.25 -7.53
CA ASP A 55 15.17 4.86 -8.85
C ASP A 55 14.16 4.08 -9.72
N ASN A 56 13.10 3.55 -9.13
CA ASN A 56 12.15 2.66 -9.79
C ASN A 56 10.68 3.11 -9.68
N SER A 57 10.43 4.25 -9.05
CA SER A 57 9.07 4.71 -8.74
C SER A 57 8.27 5.16 -9.97
N ASN A 58 8.93 5.70 -10.98
CA ASN A 58 8.27 6.41 -12.08
C ASN A 58 7.17 5.65 -12.82
N ASN A 59 7.35 4.34 -13.02
CA ASN A 59 6.35 3.54 -13.73
C ASN A 59 5.17 3.17 -12.84
N ALA A 60 5.43 2.83 -11.57
CA ALA A 60 4.39 2.56 -10.58
C ALA A 60 3.59 3.83 -10.32
N LEU A 61 4.26 4.95 -10.08
CA LEU A 61 3.67 6.27 -9.91
C LEU A 61 2.73 6.60 -11.08
N SER A 62 3.22 6.50 -12.31
CA SER A 62 2.43 6.80 -13.51
C SER A 62 1.25 5.87 -13.68
N TRP A 63 1.40 4.61 -13.29
CA TRP A 63 0.31 3.64 -13.39
C TRP A 63 -0.80 3.92 -12.37
N TYR A 64 -0.43 4.11 -11.10
CA TYR A 64 -1.41 4.39 -10.03
C TYR A 64 -2.09 5.73 -10.23
N SER A 65 -1.35 6.79 -10.57
CA SER A 65 -1.95 8.10 -10.87
C SER A 65 -2.88 8.03 -12.07
N GLY A 66 -2.48 7.42 -13.18
CA GLY A 66 -3.35 7.29 -14.35
C GLY A 66 -4.61 6.46 -14.09
N MET A 67 -4.54 5.45 -13.22
CA MET A 67 -5.70 4.71 -12.76
C MET A 67 -6.63 5.61 -11.91
N MET A 68 -6.07 6.32 -10.95
CA MET A 68 -6.84 7.19 -10.06
C MET A 68 -7.46 8.37 -10.81
N ASP A 69 -6.74 8.99 -11.74
CA ASP A 69 -7.29 10.02 -12.63
C ASP A 69 -8.53 9.53 -13.37
N THR A 70 -8.52 8.26 -13.78
CA THR A 70 -9.66 7.64 -14.46
C THR A 70 -10.84 7.39 -13.53
N LEU A 71 -10.59 7.01 -12.27
CA LEU A 71 -11.63 6.62 -11.31
C LEU A 71 -12.21 7.82 -10.55
N THR A 72 -11.36 8.77 -10.17
CA THR A 72 -11.74 9.85 -9.23
C THR A 72 -11.55 11.25 -9.81
N GLY A 73 -10.87 11.37 -10.96
CA GLY A 73 -10.40 12.65 -11.49
C GLY A 73 -9.15 13.17 -10.78
N LEU A 74 -8.59 14.26 -11.32
CA LEU A 74 -7.33 14.84 -10.85
C LEU A 74 -7.37 15.37 -9.41
N ASP A 75 -8.54 15.74 -8.93
CA ASP A 75 -8.75 16.31 -7.59
C ASP A 75 -9.32 15.26 -6.60
N GLY A 76 -9.32 14.00 -6.95
CA GLY A 76 -9.92 12.94 -6.13
C GLY A 76 -8.98 12.28 -5.13
N TYR A 77 -7.68 12.52 -5.23
CA TYR A 77 -6.67 11.86 -4.40
C TYR A 77 -5.43 12.72 -4.16
N SER A 78 -4.72 12.39 -3.11
CA SER A 78 -3.39 12.92 -2.80
C SER A 78 -2.32 11.87 -3.01
N PHE A 79 -1.09 12.30 -3.24
CA PHE A 79 0.05 11.43 -3.48
C PHE A 79 1.17 11.68 -2.48
N TRP A 80 1.69 10.60 -1.88
CA TRP A 80 2.81 10.63 -0.96
C TRP A 80 3.91 9.66 -1.41
N GLU A 81 5.00 10.19 -1.91
CA GLU A 81 6.21 9.44 -2.21
C GLU A 81 7.03 9.35 -0.92
N ILE A 82 7.14 8.16 -0.35
CA ILE A 82 7.94 7.94 0.85
C ILE A 82 9.43 7.87 0.49
N GLY A 83 9.75 7.30 -0.67
CA GLY A 83 11.11 6.98 -1.03
C GLY A 83 11.69 5.90 -0.10
N ASP A 84 12.91 6.13 0.40
CA ASP A 84 13.59 5.15 1.25
C ASP A 84 13.37 5.40 2.75
N GLU A 85 12.68 6.47 3.14
CA GLU A 85 12.56 6.88 4.54
C GLU A 85 11.18 7.41 4.91
N LEU A 86 10.60 6.80 5.95
CA LEU A 86 9.43 7.36 6.63
C LEU A 86 9.79 8.63 7.40
N PRO A 87 8.80 9.50 7.68
CA PRO A 87 8.97 10.56 8.66
C PRO A 87 9.55 10.03 9.97
N TYR A 88 10.35 10.84 10.62
CA TYR A 88 11.07 10.47 11.84
C TYR A 88 10.16 9.96 12.97
N SER A 89 8.94 10.44 13.02
CA SER A 89 7.96 10.12 14.07
C SER A 89 6.77 9.35 13.52
N SER A 90 6.40 8.26 14.19
CA SER A 90 5.16 7.51 13.91
C SER A 90 3.91 8.40 14.09
N THR A 91 3.98 9.41 14.95
CA THR A 91 2.91 10.39 15.12
C THR A 91 2.68 11.19 13.84
N ASP A 92 3.74 11.53 13.12
CA ASP A 92 3.64 12.26 11.86
C ASP A 92 3.04 11.37 10.76
N VAL A 93 3.41 10.09 10.73
CA VAL A 93 2.79 9.12 9.80
C VAL A 93 1.31 9.00 10.09
N THR A 94 0.93 8.76 11.34
CA THR A 94 -0.48 8.66 11.76
C THR A 94 -1.26 9.93 11.43
N ALA A 95 -0.68 11.10 11.69
CA ALA A 95 -1.32 12.38 11.39
C ALA A 95 -1.56 12.57 9.88
N ASN A 96 -0.61 12.16 9.04
CA ASN A 96 -0.79 12.22 7.59
C ASN A 96 -1.89 11.26 7.11
N LEU A 97 -1.93 10.03 7.60
CA LEU A 97 -2.97 9.06 7.22
C LEU A 97 -4.36 9.56 7.59
N ASN A 98 -4.51 10.16 8.78
CA ASN A 98 -5.80 10.60 9.31
C ASN A 98 -6.46 11.78 8.56
N TYR A 99 -5.79 12.38 7.57
CA TYR A 99 -6.43 13.34 6.66
C TYR A 99 -7.31 12.67 5.61
N PHE A 100 -7.22 11.35 5.45
CA PHE A 100 -7.86 10.59 4.38
C PHE A 100 -8.79 9.53 4.95
N LYS A 101 -9.76 9.09 4.14
CA LYS A 101 -10.62 7.95 4.46
C LYS A 101 -10.01 6.64 4.00
N THR A 102 -9.35 6.68 2.85
CA THR A 102 -8.80 5.51 2.21
C THR A 102 -7.32 5.72 1.90
N VAL A 103 -6.52 4.70 2.19
CA VAL A 103 -5.10 4.65 1.86
C VAL A 103 -4.86 3.49 0.90
N VAL A 104 -4.22 3.78 -0.22
CA VAL A 104 -3.69 2.80 -1.16
C VAL A 104 -2.17 2.82 -1.05
N TRP A 105 -1.61 1.79 -0.41
CA TRP A 105 -0.18 1.67 -0.18
C TRP A 105 0.40 0.57 -1.07
N TYR A 106 1.29 0.93 -1.98
CA TYR A 106 1.99 -0.05 -2.78
C TYR A 106 3.49 0.01 -2.50
N ALA A 107 4.09 -1.18 -2.33
CA ALA A 107 5.48 -1.32 -1.98
C ALA A 107 6.25 -2.06 -3.06
N ALA A 108 7.49 -1.65 -3.30
CA ALA A 108 8.35 -2.28 -4.27
C ALA A 108 8.83 -3.65 -3.83
N TYR A 109 9.10 -4.47 -4.83
CA TYR A 109 10.02 -5.58 -4.67
C TYR A 109 11.41 -5.03 -4.36
N ASN A 110 11.87 -5.30 -3.17
CA ASN A 110 13.23 -4.97 -2.81
C ASN A 110 14.13 -6.18 -2.94
N ASN A 111 14.96 -6.16 -3.96
CA ASN A 111 15.92 -7.21 -4.23
C ASN A 111 17.19 -7.09 -3.34
N THR A 112 17.22 -6.15 -2.43
CA THR A 112 18.31 -5.98 -1.47
C THR A 112 17.82 -6.37 -0.09
N ALA A 113 18.48 -7.34 0.53
CA ALA A 113 18.20 -7.85 1.87
C ALA A 113 18.28 -6.80 3.01
N SER A 114 18.42 -5.55 2.70
CA SER A 114 18.59 -4.44 3.63
C SER A 114 17.49 -3.38 3.56
N ALA A 115 16.59 -3.46 2.61
CA ALA A 115 15.50 -2.50 2.59
C ALA A 115 14.34 -3.07 3.36
N ASN A 116 14.15 -2.53 4.51
CA ASN A 116 12.93 -2.72 5.27
C ASN A 116 11.81 -2.05 4.48
N ASP A 117 10.85 -2.85 4.07
CA ASP A 117 9.61 -2.33 3.54
C ASP A 117 9.09 -1.28 4.52
N THR A 118 8.84 -0.09 4.03
CA THR A 118 8.51 1.01 4.93
C THR A 118 7.14 0.83 5.58
N TYR A 119 6.22 0.08 4.94
CA TYR A 119 4.95 -0.28 5.57
C TYR A 119 5.13 -1.10 6.86
N ASN A 120 6.18 -1.92 6.98
CA ASN A 120 6.50 -2.65 8.21
C ASN A 120 6.87 -1.69 9.33
N ARG A 121 7.63 -0.67 9.01
CA ARG A 121 8.01 0.39 9.96
C ARG A 121 6.82 1.28 10.32
N ALA A 122 5.83 1.39 9.44
CA ALA A 122 4.60 2.15 9.64
C ALA A 122 3.49 1.34 10.33
N GLU A 123 3.71 0.07 10.68
CA GLU A 123 2.70 -0.85 11.22
C GLU A 123 1.81 -0.22 12.28
N ALA A 124 2.40 0.37 13.32
CA ALA A 124 1.63 0.98 14.41
C ALA A 124 0.71 2.11 13.93
N SER A 125 1.15 2.90 12.94
CA SER A 125 0.36 3.98 12.36
C SER A 125 -0.76 3.45 11.46
N LEU A 126 -0.48 2.41 10.68
CA LEU A 126 -1.46 1.75 9.83
C LEU A 126 -2.53 1.05 10.65
N VAL A 127 -2.15 0.33 11.70
CA VAL A 127 -3.10 -0.30 12.63
C VAL A 127 -3.98 0.75 13.31
N ASN A 128 -3.41 1.85 13.79
CA ASN A 128 -4.19 2.95 14.38
C ASN A 128 -5.17 3.57 13.37
N PHE A 129 -4.75 3.76 12.14
CA PHE A 129 -5.60 4.27 11.06
C PHE A 129 -6.79 3.35 10.80
N ILE A 130 -6.53 2.04 10.64
CA ILE A 130 -7.57 1.02 10.42
C ILE A 130 -8.52 0.94 11.60
N MET A 131 -7.99 0.89 12.83
CA MET A 131 -8.80 0.84 14.05
C MET A 131 -9.62 2.11 14.26
N GLY A 132 -9.20 3.23 13.68
CA GLY A 132 -9.94 4.50 13.62
C GLY A 132 -11.00 4.56 12.52
N GLY A 133 -11.21 3.49 11.76
CA GLY A 133 -12.22 3.39 10.69
C GLY A 133 -11.69 3.76 9.30
N GLY A 134 -10.40 3.99 9.13
CA GLY A 134 -9.79 4.23 7.82
C GLY A 134 -9.61 2.93 7.02
N ASP A 135 -9.88 2.97 5.72
CA ASP A 135 -9.76 1.81 4.83
C ASP A 135 -8.36 1.74 4.21
N LEU A 136 -7.78 0.55 4.19
CA LEU A 136 -6.43 0.31 3.69
C LEU A 136 -6.42 -0.75 2.59
N PHE A 137 -5.94 -0.37 1.41
CA PHE A 137 -5.47 -1.30 0.41
C PHE A 137 -3.95 -1.35 0.44
N ILE A 138 -3.37 -2.53 0.64
CA ILE A 138 -1.92 -2.70 0.63
C ILE A 138 -1.50 -3.72 -0.41
N ASN A 139 -0.53 -3.34 -1.25
CA ASN A 139 0.02 -4.18 -2.30
C ASN A 139 1.53 -4.37 -2.13
N PRO A 140 1.95 -5.23 -1.17
CA PRO A 140 3.35 -5.58 -1.04
C PRO A 140 3.74 -6.56 -2.14
N ILE A 141 4.93 -6.38 -2.71
CA ILE A 141 5.48 -7.31 -3.68
C ILE A 141 6.57 -8.15 -3.01
N ASP A 142 6.55 -9.46 -3.31
CA ASP A 142 7.47 -10.46 -2.71
C ASP A 142 7.42 -10.48 -1.18
N PHE A 143 6.23 -10.40 -0.64
CA PHE A 143 5.96 -10.45 0.78
C PHE A 143 6.46 -11.77 1.37
N GLU A 144 7.33 -11.70 2.37
CA GLU A 144 7.94 -12.89 3.01
C GLU A 144 7.60 -13.02 4.50
N ASP A 145 7.06 -11.99 5.10
CA ASP A 145 6.80 -11.96 6.53
C ASP A 145 5.39 -12.44 6.86
N THR A 146 5.28 -13.38 7.78
CA THR A 146 4.03 -13.93 8.31
C THR A 146 3.69 -13.41 9.71
N THR A 147 4.47 -12.45 10.20
CA THR A 147 4.29 -11.93 11.57
C THR A 147 3.22 -10.85 11.67
N PHE A 148 2.71 -10.36 10.54
CA PHE A 148 1.68 -9.33 10.53
C PHE A 148 0.30 -9.89 10.88
N THR A 149 -0.09 -9.74 12.12
CA THR A 149 -1.40 -10.15 12.60
C THR A 149 -2.55 -9.27 12.11
N TRP A 150 -2.23 -8.11 11.56
CA TRP A 150 -3.20 -7.14 11.07
C TRP A 150 -3.55 -7.30 9.57
N PHE A 151 -2.98 -8.29 8.90
CA PHE A 151 -3.40 -8.68 7.56
C PHE A 151 -4.43 -9.82 7.60
N PRO A 152 -5.43 -9.81 6.72
CA PRO A 152 -6.42 -10.89 6.62
C PRO A 152 -5.82 -12.15 5.97
N MET A 153 -4.72 -12.65 6.54
CA MET A 153 -4.04 -13.87 6.13
C MET A 153 -3.45 -14.62 7.31
N ASP A 154 -3.36 -15.94 7.20
CA ASP A 154 -2.79 -16.82 8.20
C ASP A 154 -1.35 -17.20 7.86
N SER A 155 -1.13 -17.76 6.68
CA SER A 155 0.17 -18.29 6.30
C SER A 155 0.43 -18.14 4.81
N LEU A 156 1.70 -17.89 4.49
CA LEU A 156 2.16 -17.83 3.11
C LEU A 156 2.30 -19.23 2.53
N ILE A 157 1.94 -19.36 1.27
CA ILE A 157 2.15 -20.56 0.48
C ILE A 157 3.38 -20.36 -0.38
N THR A 158 4.40 -21.16 -0.11
CA THR A 158 5.53 -21.23 -0.99
C THR A 158 5.11 -21.94 -2.26
N LEU A 159 5.01 -21.21 -3.33
CA LEU A 159 4.76 -21.76 -4.65
C LEU A 159 6.07 -22.40 -5.15
N ASN A 160 6.11 -23.72 -5.20
CA ASN A 160 7.30 -24.48 -5.57
C ASN A 160 7.19 -24.96 -7.04
N PRO A 161 8.29 -24.97 -7.84
CA PRO A 161 9.67 -24.71 -7.42
C PRO A 161 10.08 -23.24 -7.51
N SER A 162 9.35 -22.37 -8.18
CA SER A 162 9.78 -21.00 -8.45
C SER A 162 8.82 -19.92 -7.97
N GLY A 163 7.65 -20.30 -7.46
CA GLY A 163 6.64 -19.35 -7.06
C GLY A 163 6.16 -18.40 -8.17
N ARG A 164 6.17 -18.86 -9.41
CA ARG A 164 5.96 -18.00 -10.57
C ARG A 164 4.60 -18.21 -11.21
N LEU A 165 3.92 -17.12 -11.48
CA LEU A 165 2.73 -17.09 -12.29
C LEU A 165 3.08 -16.95 -13.77
N PHE A 166 2.62 -17.88 -14.58
CA PHE A 166 2.90 -17.91 -16.01
C PHE A 166 1.92 -17.03 -16.81
N PRO A 167 2.29 -16.61 -18.03
CA PRO A 167 1.40 -15.89 -18.92
C PRO A 167 0.09 -16.64 -19.19
N ASN A 168 -0.97 -15.88 -19.46
CA ASN A 168 -2.31 -16.39 -19.76
C ASN A 168 -3.01 -17.16 -18.62
N LYS A 169 -2.46 -17.12 -17.41
CA LYS A 169 -3.19 -17.64 -16.25
C LYS A 169 -4.27 -16.67 -15.82
N ILE A 170 -5.36 -17.24 -15.35
CA ILE A 170 -6.49 -16.50 -14.84
C ILE A 170 -6.39 -16.49 -13.31
N ILE A 171 -6.57 -15.32 -12.75
CA ILE A 171 -6.76 -15.11 -11.32
C ILE A 171 -8.25 -14.93 -11.12
N GLU A 172 -8.84 -15.87 -10.42
CA GLU A 172 -10.29 -15.93 -10.23
C GLU A 172 -10.74 -15.01 -9.11
N SER A 173 -11.82 -14.29 -9.31
CA SER A 173 -12.52 -13.60 -8.23
C SER A 173 -13.74 -14.41 -7.81
N PRO A 174 -13.80 -14.88 -6.54
CA PRO A 174 -15.00 -15.52 -5.99
C PRO A 174 -16.19 -14.56 -5.85
N LEU A 175 -15.95 -13.25 -5.87
CA LEU A 175 -16.98 -12.23 -5.72
C LEU A 175 -17.78 -12.06 -7.01
N ASP A 176 -17.08 -11.90 -8.14
CA ASP A 176 -17.69 -11.71 -9.46
C ASP A 176 -16.68 -12.09 -10.54
N THR A 177 -17.12 -12.92 -11.48
CA THR A 177 -16.30 -13.31 -12.63
C THR A 177 -15.89 -12.13 -13.53
N MET A 178 -16.61 -11.02 -13.47
CA MET A 178 -16.26 -9.80 -14.19
C MET A 178 -14.99 -9.11 -13.62
N LEU A 179 -14.61 -9.48 -12.39
CA LEU A 179 -13.38 -9.02 -11.74
C LEU A 179 -12.17 -9.90 -12.06
N ASN A 180 -12.35 -11.06 -12.70
CA ASN A 180 -11.25 -11.96 -13.02
C ASN A 180 -10.11 -11.22 -13.72
N LEU A 181 -8.89 -11.49 -13.30
CA LEU A 181 -7.67 -10.93 -13.89
C LEU A 181 -6.97 -11.99 -14.75
N SER A 182 -6.27 -11.55 -15.77
CA SER A 182 -5.41 -12.42 -16.57
C SER A 182 -3.99 -11.87 -16.62
N VAL A 183 -3.02 -12.77 -16.64
CA VAL A 183 -1.61 -12.42 -16.76
C VAL A 183 -1.28 -12.22 -18.24
N SER A 184 -0.97 -11.00 -18.65
CA SER A 184 -0.82 -10.61 -20.06
C SER A 184 0.62 -10.40 -20.53
N HIS A 185 1.58 -11.08 -19.91
CA HIS A 185 2.99 -10.88 -20.27
C HIS A 185 3.66 -12.19 -20.64
N LEU A 186 4.83 -12.07 -21.26
CA LEU A 186 5.59 -13.21 -21.79
C LEU A 186 6.52 -13.86 -20.78
N ILE A 187 6.69 -13.28 -19.60
CA ILE A 187 7.65 -13.74 -18.59
C ILE A 187 6.91 -14.06 -17.30
N ALA A 188 7.24 -15.21 -16.70
CA ALA A 188 6.66 -15.61 -15.43
C ALA A 188 7.00 -14.65 -14.28
N VAL A 189 6.02 -14.27 -13.48
CA VAL A 189 6.15 -13.41 -12.30
C VAL A 189 6.19 -14.21 -11.04
N LYS A 190 7.07 -13.83 -10.13
CA LYS A 190 7.08 -14.38 -8.78
C LYS A 190 5.87 -13.82 -7.99
N VAL A 191 5.11 -14.71 -7.41
CA VAL A 191 3.89 -14.38 -6.65
C VAL A 191 3.87 -15.22 -5.39
N LYS A 192 3.42 -14.64 -4.30
CA LYS A 192 3.10 -15.36 -3.06
C LYS A 192 1.59 -15.56 -2.98
N GLY A 193 1.20 -16.80 -2.73
CA GLY A 193 -0.16 -17.11 -2.29
C GLY A 193 -0.21 -17.18 -0.77
N PHE A 194 -1.41 -17.19 -0.22
CA PHE A 194 -1.63 -17.34 1.21
C PHE A 194 -2.97 -18.04 1.50
N TRP A 195 -3.15 -18.44 2.75
CA TRP A 195 -4.44 -18.83 3.25
C TRP A 195 -5.03 -17.70 4.09
N PRO A 196 -6.28 -17.27 3.84
CA PRO A 196 -6.92 -16.27 4.65
C PRO A 196 -7.22 -16.83 6.05
N SER A 197 -7.10 -16.01 7.09
CA SER A 197 -7.45 -16.37 8.46
C SER A 197 -8.59 -15.51 8.97
N GLN A 198 -9.44 -16.14 9.81
CA GLN A 198 -10.52 -15.46 10.53
C GLN A 198 -10.20 -15.24 12.02
N ALA A 199 -9.02 -15.67 12.50
CA ALA A 199 -8.75 -15.69 13.94
C ALA A 199 -8.92 -14.32 14.60
N ASP A 200 -8.47 -13.25 13.91
CA ASP A 200 -8.48 -11.87 14.41
C ASP A 200 -9.47 -10.97 13.65
N PHE A 201 -10.17 -11.52 12.65
CA PHE A 201 -11.10 -10.77 11.82
C PHE A 201 -12.54 -11.16 12.09
N GLU A 202 -13.41 -10.18 12.23
CA GLU A 202 -14.86 -10.38 12.32
C GLU A 202 -15.47 -10.70 10.94
N THR A 203 -14.95 -10.05 9.91
CA THR A 203 -15.32 -10.31 8.52
C THR A 203 -14.10 -10.72 7.73
N LEU A 204 -14.26 -11.68 6.84
CA LEU A 204 -13.21 -12.10 5.93
C LEU A 204 -13.80 -12.46 4.58
N THR A 205 -13.27 -11.84 3.54
CA THR A 205 -13.70 -12.05 2.16
C THR A 205 -12.49 -12.34 1.28
N GLU A 206 -12.54 -13.45 0.56
CA GLU A 206 -11.57 -13.75 -0.49
C GLU A 206 -11.93 -12.94 -1.75
N VAL A 207 -11.00 -12.07 -2.18
CA VAL A 207 -11.22 -11.22 -3.36
C VAL A 207 -10.66 -11.85 -4.62
N TYR A 208 -9.45 -12.43 -4.51
CA TYR A 208 -8.82 -13.18 -5.60
C TYR A 208 -8.12 -14.43 -5.12
N ARG A 209 -8.17 -15.46 -5.95
CA ARG A 209 -7.41 -16.70 -5.76
C ARG A 209 -6.79 -17.17 -7.06
N MET A 210 -5.74 -17.95 -6.94
CA MET A 210 -5.17 -18.66 -8.07
C MET A 210 -6.18 -19.68 -8.59
N ALA A 211 -6.28 -19.81 -9.90
CA ALA A 211 -7.03 -20.90 -10.51
C ALA A 211 -6.43 -22.25 -10.10
N SER A 212 -7.22 -23.31 -10.24
CA SER A 212 -6.74 -24.69 -10.01
C SER A 212 -5.47 -24.94 -10.82
N PRO A 213 -4.45 -25.58 -10.22
CA PRO A 213 -3.18 -25.81 -10.88
C PRO A 213 -3.31 -26.77 -12.07
N GLU A 214 -2.63 -26.44 -13.13
CA GLU A 214 -2.35 -27.35 -14.24
C GLU A 214 -1.02 -28.09 -14.01
N SER A 215 -0.73 -29.06 -14.85
CA SER A 215 0.41 -29.98 -14.67
C SER A 215 1.78 -29.30 -14.51
N ASN A 216 1.93 -28.08 -14.97
CA ASN A 216 3.19 -27.32 -14.93
C ASN A 216 3.18 -26.16 -13.94
N ASP A 217 2.09 -25.99 -13.21
CA ASP A 217 1.97 -24.90 -12.23
C ASP A 217 2.77 -25.21 -10.96
N ALA A 218 3.25 -24.17 -10.33
CA ALA A 218 4.12 -24.26 -9.17
C ALA A 218 3.39 -24.17 -7.83
N TRP A 219 2.06 -24.30 -7.80
CA TRP A 219 1.27 -24.25 -6.58
C TRP A 219 0.35 -25.46 -6.44
N ASN A 220 -0.10 -25.71 -5.23
CA ASN A 220 -1.10 -26.71 -4.91
C ASN A 220 -2.37 -26.03 -4.41
N GLY A 221 -3.52 -26.57 -4.78
CA GLY A 221 -4.81 -25.99 -4.42
C GLY A 221 -5.08 -24.67 -5.13
N ASN A 222 -5.92 -23.83 -4.53
CA ASN A 222 -6.31 -22.52 -5.04
C ASN A 222 -5.94 -21.45 -4.00
N PRO A 223 -4.66 -21.13 -3.84
CA PRO A 223 -4.26 -20.16 -2.82
C PRO A 223 -4.82 -18.78 -3.11
N THR A 224 -5.21 -18.10 -2.05
CA THR A 224 -5.63 -16.70 -2.09
C THR A 224 -4.45 -15.81 -2.43
N VAL A 225 -4.70 -14.75 -3.18
CA VAL A 225 -3.73 -13.71 -3.53
C VAL A 225 -4.24 -12.32 -3.23
N CYS A 226 -5.53 -12.22 -2.88
CA CYS A 226 -6.12 -11.00 -2.36
C CYS A 226 -7.26 -11.37 -1.41
N SER A 227 -7.23 -10.82 -0.21
CA SER A 227 -8.31 -10.92 0.77
C SER A 227 -8.62 -9.58 1.40
N MET A 228 -9.81 -9.47 1.97
CA MET A 228 -10.33 -8.28 2.63
C MET A 228 -10.95 -8.69 3.96
N GLY A 229 -10.73 -7.89 5.00
CA GLY A 229 -11.32 -8.15 6.32
C GLY A 229 -11.44 -6.91 7.18
N GLN A 230 -12.18 -7.06 8.27
CA GLN A 230 -12.36 -6.03 9.30
C GLN A 230 -12.22 -6.64 10.69
N TYR A 231 -11.65 -5.90 11.61
CA TYR A 231 -11.57 -6.27 13.01
C TYR A 231 -12.81 -5.79 13.77
N ARG A 232 -13.07 -6.43 14.90
CA ARG A 232 -14.01 -5.89 15.87
C ARG A 232 -13.28 -4.94 16.83
N VAL A 233 -13.60 -3.66 16.74
CA VAL A 233 -13.05 -2.62 17.63
C VAL A 233 -13.80 -2.58 18.95
N SER A 234 -15.13 -2.69 18.87
CA SER A 234 -16.02 -2.73 20.03
C SER A 234 -17.24 -3.61 19.72
N PRO A 235 -18.11 -3.94 20.68
CA PRO A 235 -19.27 -4.81 20.44
C PRO A 235 -20.17 -4.42 19.27
N ASN A 236 -20.19 -3.14 18.92
CA ASN A 236 -21.05 -2.60 17.86
C ASN A 236 -20.27 -1.87 16.76
N GLU A 237 -18.93 -2.00 16.72
CA GLU A 237 -18.09 -1.25 15.82
C GLU A 237 -17.04 -2.13 15.19
N LEU A 238 -16.91 -2.03 13.89
CA LEU A 238 -15.86 -2.65 13.09
C LEU A 238 -14.79 -1.63 12.74
N SER A 239 -13.59 -2.08 12.53
CA SER A 239 -12.51 -1.29 11.96
C SER A 239 -12.82 -0.85 10.53
N GLY A 240 -12.01 0.01 9.95
CA GLY A 240 -11.93 0.13 8.51
C GLY A 240 -11.53 -1.21 7.87
N LYS A 241 -11.72 -1.32 6.57
CA LYS A 241 -11.38 -2.51 5.81
C LYS A 241 -9.90 -2.56 5.50
N VAL A 242 -9.33 -3.74 5.63
CA VAL A 242 -7.96 -4.04 5.19
C VAL A 242 -8.03 -4.97 4.00
N VAL A 243 -7.48 -4.52 2.88
CA VAL A 243 -7.32 -5.34 1.68
C VAL A 243 -5.84 -5.57 1.44
N ILE A 244 -5.42 -6.83 1.42
CA ILE A 244 -4.06 -7.21 1.01
C ILE A 244 -4.07 -7.87 -0.35
N MET A 245 -3.19 -7.43 -1.24
CA MET A 245 -2.99 -7.98 -2.57
C MET A 245 -1.52 -8.32 -2.78
N THR A 246 -1.21 -9.59 -2.96
CA THR A 246 0.19 -10.05 -3.15
C THR A 246 0.61 -10.14 -4.62
N LEU A 247 -0.28 -9.83 -5.55
CA LEU A 247 0.04 -9.73 -6.97
C LEU A 247 0.54 -8.33 -7.30
N PRO A 248 1.61 -8.18 -8.09
CA PRO A 248 2.02 -6.88 -8.61
C PRO A 248 0.98 -6.36 -9.61
N LEU A 249 0.38 -5.21 -9.32
CA LEU A 249 -0.66 -4.62 -10.16
C LEU A 249 -0.11 -3.69 -11.24
N HIS A 250 1.02 -3.06 -11.01
CA HIS A 250 1.60 -2.10 -11.93
C HIS A 250 2.71 -2.70 -12.81
N ASP A 251 3.06 -1.99 -13.86
CA ASP A 251 3.94 -2.41 -14.94
C ASP A 251 5.43 -2.10 -14.71
N GLY A 252 5.81 -1.64 -13.52
CA GLY A 252 7.11 -1.05 -13.26
C GLY A 252 8.31 -1.92 -13.62
N TYR A 253 8.18 -3.21 -13.54
CA TYR A 253 9.25 -4.13 -13.89
C TYR A 253 8.83 -5.29 -14.77
N ARG A 254 7.59 -5.63 -14.79
CA ARG A 254 6.95 -6.72 -15.57
C ARG A 254 5.51 -6.80 -15.11
N PRO A 255 4.83 -7.63 -15.56
CA PRO A 255 3.72 -7.83 -16.46
C PRO A 255 2.42 -7.21 -15.99
N LYS A 256 1.72 -6.71 -16.98
CA LYS A 256 0.36 -6.22 -16.81
C LYS A 256 -0.55 -7.36 -16.43
N LEU A 257 -1.15 -7.27 -15.26
CA LEU A 257 -2.33 -8.07 -14.96
C LEU A 257 -3.50 -7.40 -15.69
N GLN A 258 -3.95 -8.03 -16.74
CA GLN A 258 -5.11 -7.55 -17.50
C GLN A 258 -6.19 -8.62 -17.43
N GLY A 259 -7.36 -8.22 -17.04
CA GLY A 259 -8.56 -9.04 -17.12
C GLY A 259 -9.65 -8.31 -17.89
N ASN A 260 -10.87 -8.78 -17.83
CA ASN A 260 -12.05 -8.13 -18.40
C ASN A 260 -12.34 -6.74 -17.80
N GLY A 261 -11.32 -5.95 -17.65
CA GLY A 261 -11.38 -4.63 -17.14
C GLY A 261 -10.26 -4.30 -16.19
N SER A 262 -9.26 -5.18 -16.10
CA SER A 262 -8.02 -4.87 -15.43
C SER A 262 -8.16 -4.57 -13.90
N ALA A 263 -7.04 -4.22 -13.28
CA ALA A 263 -7.00 -3.74 -11.91
C ALA A 263 -7.89 -2.50 -11.67
N ILE A 264 -8.21 -1.71 -12.69
CA ILE A 264 -9.15 -0.59 -12.58
C ILE A 264 -10.51 -1.06 -12.06
N LYS A 265 -11.04 -2.20 -12.54
CA LYS A 265 -12.32 -2.72 -12.05
C LYS A 265 -12.26 -3.16 -10.59
N LEU A 266 -11.11 -3.68 -10.13
CA LEU A 266 -10.92 -3.98 -8.71
C LEU A 266 -11.07 -2.71 -7.89
N PHE A 267 -10.33 -1.65 -8.22
CA PHE A 267 -10.40 -0.40 -7.47
C PHE A 267 -11.77 0.28 -7.59
N GLN A 268 -12.39 0.23 -8.77
CA GLN A 268 -13.77 0.69 -8.92
C GLN A 268 -14.71 -0.07 -7.99
N TYR A 269 -14.63 -1.39 -7.96
CA TYR A 269 -15.42 -2.22 -7.05
C TYR A 269 -15.18 -1.86 -5.57
N LEU A 270 -13.91 -1.71 -5.17
CA LEU A 270 -13.56 -1.36 -3.80
C LEU A 270 -14.12 0.00 -3.40
N PHE A 271 -13.96 1.02 -4.23
CA PHE A 271 -14.42 2.38 -3.92
C PHE A 271 -15.95 2.54 -3.98
N GLU A 272 -16.62 1.78 -4.82
CA GLU A 272 -18.09 1.86 -4.95
C GLU A 272 -18.83 1.01 -3.92
N ASN A 273 -18.23 -0.08 -3.42
CA ASN A 273 -18.95 -1.07 -2.63
C ASN A 273 -18.34 -1.35 -1.26
N GLU A 274 -17.05 -1.07 -1.06
CA GLU A 274 -16.34 -1.56 0.10
C GLU A 274 -15.75 -0.44 0.98
N PHE A 275 -15.20 0.62 0.40
CA PHE A 275 -14.51 1.73 1.09
C PHE A 275 -15.36 2.97 1.37
#